data_6cbb35932bb4c19ac41e18faa5869b9c
#
_entry.id   6cbb35932bb4c19ac41e18faa5869b9c
#
_cell.length_a   1.000
_cell.length_b   1.000
_cell.length_c   1.000
_cell.angle_alpha   90.00
_cell.angle_beta   90.00
_cell.angle_gamma   90.00
#
_symmetry.space_group_name_H-M   'P 1'
#
loop_
_entity.id
_entity.type
_entity.pdbx_description
1 polymer ?
#
loop_
_entity_poly.entity_id
_entity_poly.type
_entity_poly.pdbx_seq_one_letter_code
_entity_poly.pdbx_strand_id
1 'polypeptide(L)'
;MLRKRLYADPDNRFLHDLIFDSCRRHPRKTAIVDPSANRRITYADYGELVSSAARGLVSSGLKPGEVVAIHSPNSWEFCVAYHAATLAGAVPTLLNPMYREREIRYQLENSSAAILISDGPLLANVNFAGLPSLRHVYTTREAKAGARPFSDLLQPAAAALPVPDKPSAETLAALPYSSGTTGLPKGVMLSHFNLVANVFQLLAPHTADLKTDDVMLCFLPLYHIYGLNVALNPVLTLGATLVLMPRFNVEHLVDLIASESVTMMPVVPPAMNAINQAAEQGLFPRSHTLRWVKSGAAPLAPELARRFTELTGALVCQGYGMTEASPVTHLGYLDPALYRPESIGQPLVQTDCRVLDESGNEVAHGKAGELVMRGPQFMLGYWKEPQATAAVLRDGWYWSGDIVSRDQQDFFYVLDRRKEMIKYKGFPVAPAEVEALLLEHPAVRDCGVIARSDPAAGEIPAAFIVLREGQAACDKLKQDLCVFVADRLTHYKQPREIYFVDSVPRTASGKILRRELRKQFP
;
A
#
# COMPACT_ATOMS: atom_id res chain seq x y z
N MET A 1 26.88 -2.74 -2.00
CA MET A 1 27.35 -3.45 -3.20
C MET A 1 26.71 -4.83 -3.46
N LEU A 2 25.99 -5.44 -2.51
CA LEU A 2 25.41 -6.79 -2.61
C LEU A 2 24.08 -6.90 -3.39
N ARG A 3 23.39 -5.80 -3.68
CA ARG A 3 22.05 -5.80 -4.31
C ARG A 3 22.05 -5.64 -5.84
N LYS A 4 23.14 -5.90 -6.55
CA LYS A 4 23.28 -5.50 -7.97
C LYS A 4 22.75 -6.48 -9.03
N ARG A 5 22.14 -7.62 -8.70
CA ARG A 5 21.56 -8.52 -9.72
C ARG A 5 20.22 -9.09 -9.28
N LEU A 6 19.21 -8.93 -10.12
CA LEU A 6 18.01 -9.77 -10.07
C LEU A 6 18.40 -11.20 -10.43
N TYR A 7 17.87 -12.19 -9.67
CA TYR A 7 18.16 -13.61 -9.90
C TYR A 7 17.42 -14.21 -11.09
N ALA A 8 16.50 -13.45 -11.70
CA ALA A 8 15.77 -13.82 -12.89
C ALA A 8 15.54 -12.59 -13.77
N ASP A 9 15.46 -12.83 -15.08
CA ASP A 9 15.10 -11.81 -16.05
C ASP A 9 13.58 -11.60 -16.02
N PRO A 10 13.07 -10.41 -15.62
CA PRO A 10 11.66 -10.13 -15.62
C PRO A 10 11.06 -10.01 -17.04
N ASP A 11 11.90 -9.81 -18.07
CA ASP A 11 11.48 -9.44 -19.43
C ASP A 11 10.62 -10.49 -20.15
N ASN A 12 10.59 -11.73 -19.67
CA ASN A 12 9.94 -12.83 -20.36
C ASN A 12 8.90 -13.58 -19.49
N ARG A 13 8.38 -12.95 -18.42
CA ARG A 13 7.47 -13.61 -17.52
C ARG A 13 6.18 -12.85 -17.30
N PHE A 14 5.06 -13.55 -17.40
CA PHE A 14 3.80 -13.04 -16.86
C PHE A 14 3.76 -13.18 -15.34
N LEU A 15 3.02 -12.30 -14.66
CA LEU A 15 2.86 -12.36 -13.22
C LEU A 15 2.27 -13.71 -12.76
N HIS A 16 1.28 -14.23 -13.49
CA HIS A 16 0.65 -15.52 -13.18
C HIS A 16 1.61 -16.70 -13.35
N ASP A 17 2.63 -16.63 -14.20
CA ASP A 17 3.65 -17.68 -14.33
C ASP A 17 4.36 -17.95 -13.00
N LEU A 18 4.66 -16.89 -12.23
CA LEU A 18 5.31 -17.00 -10.92
C LEU A 18 4.45 -17.82 -9.96
N ILE A 19 3.15 -17.59 -10.01
CA ILE A 19 2.18 -18.26 -9.13
C ILE A 19 2.04 -19.73 -9.53
N PHE A 20 1.92 -20.01 -10.83
CA PHE A 20 1.82 -21.39 -11.34
C PHE A 20 3.11 -22.20 -11.12
N ASP A 21 4.28 -21.55 -11.12
CA ASP A 21 5.53 -22.20 -10.70
C ASP A 21 5.44 -22.69 -9.25
N SER A 22 4.87 -21.89 -8.35
CA SER A 22 4.68 -22.30 -6.95
C SER A 22 3.61 -23.37 -6.79
N CYS A 23 2.53 -23.33 -7.60
CA CYS A 23 1.52 -24.39 -7.63
C CYS A 23 2.15 -25.74 -8.03
N ARG A 24 3.09 -25.75 -8.97
CA ARG A 24 3.82 -26.96 -9.37
C ARG A 24 4.83 -27.42 -8.30
N ARG A 25 5.56 -26.48 -7.68
CA ARG A 25 6.61 -26.80 -6.68
C ARG A 25 6.06 -27.25 -5.33
N HIS A 26 4.92 -26.69 -4.93
CA HIS A 26 4.36 -26.86 -3.58
C HIS A 26 2.87 -27.27 -3.58
N PRO A 27 2.42 -28.24 -4.40
CA PRO A 27 1.00 -28.50 -4.67
C PRO A 27 0.15 -28.74 -3.41
N ARG A 28 0.72 -29.44 -2.40
CA ARG A 28 0.00 -29.81 -1.17
C ARG A 28 0.03 -28.77 -0.07
N LYS A 29 0.87 -27.74 -0.22
CA LYS A 29 1.02 -26.69 0.80
C LYS A 29 -0.14 -25.74 0.73
N THR A 30 -0.54 -25.20 1.89
CA THR A 30 -1.54 -24.14 1.99
C THR A 30 -0.99 -22.86 1.36
N ALA A 31 -1.69 -22.34 0.35
CA ALA A 31 -1.40 -21.07 -0.29
C ALA A 31 -2.16 -19.93 0.41
N ILE A 32 -3.46 -20.12 0.65
CA ILE A 32 -4.35 -19.11 1.23
C ILE A 32 -5.14 -19.71 2.39
N VAL A 33 -5.21 -18.96 3.48
CA VAL A 33 -6.15 -19.17 4.58
C VAL A 33 -7.10 -17.98 4.57
N ASP A 34 -8.39 -18.23 4.43
CA ASP A 34 -9.46 -17.24 4.57
C ASP A 34 -10.35 -17.62 5.75
N PRO A 35 -10.08 -17.11 6.95
CA PRO A 35 -10.85 -17.44 8.14
C PRO A 35 -12.32 -16.99 8.05
N SER A 36 -12.59 -15.90 7.32
CA SER A 36 -13.95 -15.36 7.16
C SER A 36 -14.86 -16.28 6.33
N ALA A 37 -14.28 -17.05 5.43
CA ALA A 37 -14.95 -18.06 4.62
C ALA A 37 -14.78 -19.49 5.18
N ASN A 38 -14.08 -19.64 6.32
CA ASN A 38 -13.65 -20.94 6.86
C ASN A 38 -12.96 -21.81 5.81
N ARG A 39 -12.02 -21.25 5.08
CA ARG A 39 -11.43 -21.89 3.90
C ARG A 39 -9.91 -21.93 3.96
N ARG A 40 -9.35 -23.10 3.65
CA ARG A 40 -7.93 -23.33 3.41
C ARG A 40 -7.76 -23.85 1.98
N ILE A 41 -6.94 -23.18 1.20
CA ILE A 41 -6.73 -23.47 -0.22
C ILE A 41 -5.28 -23.89 -0.40
N THR A 42 -5.05 -25.09 -0.94
CA THR A 42 -3.71 -25.53 -1.29
C THR A 42 -3.23 -24.83 -2.56
N TYR A 43 -1.94 -24.88 -2.86
CA TYR A 43 -1.40 -24.35 -4.11
C TYR A 43 -1.99 -25.07 -5.34
N ALA A 44 -2.23 -26.38 -5.25
CA ALA A 44 -2.89 -27.12 -6.33
C ALA A 44 -4.32 -26.61 -6.57
N ASP A 45 -5.12 -26.53 -5.50
CA ASP A 45 -6.50 -26.03 -5.59
C ASP A 45 -6.54 -24.59 -6.07
N TYR A 46 -5.58 -23.75 -5.63
CA TYR A 46 -5.47 -22.37 -6.06
C TYR A 46 -5.22 -22.24 -7.56
N GLY A 47 -4.30 -23.04 -8.10
CA GLY A 47 -4.03 -23.09 -9.53
C GLY A 47 -5.24 -23.54 -10.35
N GLU A 48 -6.00 -24.50 -9.85
CA GLU A 48 -7.25 -24.97 -10.48
C GLU A 48 -8.35 -23.90 -10.45
N LEU A 49 -8.55 -23.23 -9.32
CA LEU A 49 -9.52 -22.15 -9.18
C LEU A 49 -9.20 -20.99 -10.12
N VAL A 50 -7.94 -20.56 -10.18
CA VAL A 50 -7.48 -19.51 -11.08
C VAL A 50 -7.69 -19.90 -12.53
N SER A 51 -7.34 -21.13 -12.91
CA SER A 51 -7.50 -21.64 -14.28
C SER A 51 -8.98 -21.74 -14.68
N SER A 52 -9.83 -22.20 -13.77
CA SER A 52 -11.28 -22.31 -14.01
C SER A 52 -11.91 -20.93 -14.18
N ALA A 53 -11.61 -19.98 -13.26
CA ALA A 53 -12.11 -18.63 -13.34
C ALA A 53 -11.64 -17.92 -14.62
N ALA A 54 -10.39 -18.10 -15.03
CA ALA A 54 -9.88 -17.54 -16.28
C ALA A 54 -10.64 -18.06 -17.51
N ARG A 55 -10.89 -19.38 -17.58
CA ARG A 55 -11.72 -19.96 -18.64
C ARG A 55 -13.16 -19.45 -18.61
N GLY A 56 -13.73 -19.29 -17.41
CA GLY A 56 -15.06 -18.69 -17.22
C GLY A 56 -15.13 -17.26 -17.74
N LEU A 57 -14.10 -16.45 -17.47
CA LEU A 57 -13.99 -15.08 -17.98
C LEU A 57 -13.92 -15.07 -19.53
N VAL A 58 -13.08 -15.91 -20.12
CA VAL A 58 -12.98 -16.03 -21.59
C VAL A 58 -14.31 -16.51 -22.20
N SER A 59 -14.97 -17.50 -21.58
CA SER A 59 -16.28 -18.00 -22.01
C SER A 59 -17.38 -16.93 -21.93
N SER A 60 -17.24 -15.94 -21.03
CA SER A 60 -18.16 -14.80 -20.96
C SER A 60 -17.89 -13.73 -22.02
N GLY A 61 -16.96 -13.98 -22.94
CA GLY A 61 -16.61 -13.07 -24.04
C GLY A 61 -15.56 -12.03 -23.69
N LEU A 62 -14.81 -12.21 -22.60
CA LEU A 62 -13.68 -11.35 -22.26
C LEU A 62 -12.55 -11.54 -23.28
N LYS A 63 -12.02 -10.44 -23.77
CA LYS A 63 -10.90 -10.43 -24.74
C LYS A 63 -9.60 -9.99 -24.07
N PRO A 64 -8.43 -10.43 -24.55
CA PRO A 64 -7.15 -9.93 -24.11
C PRO A 64 -7.08 -8.39 -24.17
N GLY A 65 -6.48 -7.77 -23.15
CA GLY A 65 -6.37 -6.32 -23.01
C GLY A 65 -7.63 -5.61 -22.47
N GLU A 66 -8.77 -6.28 -22.38
CA GLU A 66 -9.96 -5.70 -21.72
C GLU A 66 -9.79 -5.66 -20.20
N VAL A 67 -10.54 -4.76 -19.56
CA VAL A 67 -10.42 -4.52 -18.13
C VAL A 67 -11.44 -5.31 -17.34
N VAL A 68 -10.97 -5.99 -16.28
CA VAL A 68 -11.79 -6.64 -15.25
C VAL A 68 -11.69 -5.83 -13.95
N ALA A 69 -12.81 -5.27 -13.52
CA ALA A 69 -12.91 -4.56 -12.26
C ALA A 69 -13.16 -5.52 -11.10
N ILE A 70 -12.41 -5.39 -10.01
CA ILE A 70 -12.56 -6.19 -8.78
C ILE A 70 -12.89 -5.25 -7.63
N HIS A 71 -14.05 -5.46 -7.00
CA HIS A 71 -14.60 -4.64 -5.92
C HIS A 71 -14.98 -5.51 -4.73
N SER A 72 -14.02 -5.85 -3.91
CA SER A 72 -14.18 -6.75 -2.77
C SER A 72 -13.20 -6.44 -1.67
N PRO A 73 -13.53 -6.67 -0.38
CA PRO A 73 -12.54 -6.76 0.68
C PRO A 73 -11.60 -7.94 0.42
N ASN A 74 -10.57 -8.09 1.27
CA ASN A 74 -9.68 -9.24 1.20
C ASN A 74 -10.47 -10.53 1.34
N SER A 75 -10.41 -11.37 0.31
CA SER A 75 -11.06 -12.68 0.26
C SER A 75 -10.31 -13.59 -0.71
N TRP A 76 -10.54 -14.89 -0.60
CA TRP A 76 -9.95 -15.84 -1.54
C TRP A 76 -10.45 -15.61 -2.97
N GLU A 77 -11.70 -15.17 -3.15
CA GLU A 77 -12.27 -14.83 -4.47
C GLU A 77 -11.55 -13.63 -5.09
N PHE A 78 -11.19 -12.62 -4.28
CA PHE A 78 -10.38 -11.49 -4.76
C PHE A 78 -9.06 -12.00 -5.35
N CYS A 79 -8.35 -12.87 -4.61
CA CYS A 79 -7.07 -13.41 -5.04
C CYS A 79 -7.20 -14.22 -6.34
N VAL A 80 -8.22 -15.09 -6.42
CA VAL A 80 -8.51 -15.89 -7.62
C VAL A 80 -8.90 -14.99 -8.79
N ALA A 81 -9.81 -14.03 -8.60
CA ALA A 81 -10.26 -13.12 -9.65
C ALA A 81 -9.10 -12.30 -10.24
N TYR A 82 -8.19 -11.82 -9.38
CA TYR A 82 -7.02 -11.05 -9.81
C TYR A 82 -6.10 -11.85 -10.71
N HIS A 83 -5.68 -13.05 -10.28
CA HIS A 83 -4.79 -13.88 -11.09
C HIS A 83 -5.50 -14.51 -12.29
N ALA A 84 -6.80 -14.80 -12.20
CA ALA A 84 -7.60 -15.26 -13.34
C ALA A 84 -7.72 -14.21 -14.43
N ALA A 85 -7.91 -12.94 -14.08
CA ALA A 85 -7.93 -11.83 -15.04
C ALA A 85 -6.60 -11.75 -15.79
N THR A 86 -5.46 -11.81 -15.07
CA THR A 86 -4.14 -11.79 -15.72
C THR A 86 -3.89 -13.02 -16.60
N LEU A 87 -4.34 -14.21 -16.18
CA LEU A 87 -4.21 -15.45 -16.96
C LEU A 87 -5.11 -15.44 -18.21
N ALA A 88 -6.26 -14.76 -18.14
CA ALA A 88 -7.14 -14.54 -19.30
C ALA A 88 -6.61 -13.44 -20.25
N GLY A 89 -5.44 -12.87 -19.98
CA GLY A 89 -4.85 -11.78 -20.77
C GLY A 89 -5.52 -10.42 -20.56
N ALA A 90 -6.36 -10.29 -19.53
CA ALA A 90 -7.06 -9.05 -19.19
C ALA A 90 -6.28 -8.20 -18.17
N VAL A 91 -6.72 -6.97 -17.99
CA VAL A 91 -6.11 -5.99 -17.07
C VAL A 91 -7.02 -5.81 -15.85
N PRO A 92 -6.67 -6.33 -14.66
CA PRO A 92 -7.45 -6.08 -13.45
C PRO A 92 -7.32 -4.61 -13.00
N THR A 93 -8.48 -3.98 -12.69
CA THR A 93 -8.55 -2.71 -11.97
C THR A 93 -9.25 -2.94 -10.63
N LEU A 94 -8.70 -2.34 -9.56
CA LEU A 94 -9.06 -2.67 -8.19
C LEU A 94 -9.81 -1.51 -7.56
N LEU A 95 -11.04 -1.74 -7.10
CA LEU A 95 -11.88 -0.72 -6.49
C LEU A 95 -11.84 -0.83 -4.97
N ASN A 96 -11.82 0.33 -4.32
CA ASN A 96 -11.93 0.41 -2.87
C ASN A 96 -13.34 -0.01 -2.42
N PRO A 97 -13.50 -1.02 -1.52
CA PRO A 97 -14.80 -1.44 -1.00
C PRO A 97 -15.59 -0.35 -0.26
N MET A 98 -14.93 0.75 0.11
CA MET A 98 -15.58 1.91 0.73
C MET A 98 -16.17 2.89 -0.29
N TYR A 99 -15.94 2.69 -1.58
CA TYR A 99 -16.46 3.54 -2.64
C TYR A 99 -17.99 3.47 -2.70
N ARG A 100 -18.59 4.61 -3.00
CA ARG A 100 -20.01 4.74 -3.27
C ARG A 100 -20.26 4.74 -4.78
N GLU A 101 -21.52 4.73 -5.18
CA GLU A 101 -21.94 4.67 -6.59
C GLU A 101 -21.15 5.60 -7.51
N ARG A 102 -20.98 6.88 -7.15
CA ARG A 102 -20.27 7.87 -7.97
C ARG A 102 -18.82 7.47 -8.26
N GLU A 103 -18.12 6.97 -7.28
CA GLU A 103 -16.71 6.59 -7.39
C GLU A 103 -16.55 5.27 -8.15
N ILE A 104 -17.45 4.31 -7.87
CA ILE A 104 -17.51 3.04 -8.60
C ILE A 104 -17.75 3.31 -10.08
N ARG A 105 -18.78 4.08 -10.42
CA ARG A 105 -19.10 4.42 -11.81
C ARG A 105 -17.96 5.14 -12.50
N TYR A 106 -17.35 6.13 -11.83
CA TYR A 106 -16.20 6.84 -12.38
C TYR A 106 -15.07 5.88 -12.78
N GLN A 107 -14.68 4.96 -11.88
CA GLN A 107 -13.57 4.05 -12.17
C GLN A 107 -13.94 3.03 -13.26
N LEU A 108 -15.17 2.51 -13.27
CA LEU A 108 -15.66 1.60 -14.31
C LEU A 108 -15.66 2.27 -15.69
N GLU A 109 -16.15 3.51 -15.78
CA GLU A 109 -16.21 4.27 -17.03
C GLU A 109 -14.81 4.67 -17.50
N ASN A 110 -14.01 5.27 -16.64
CA ASN A 110 -12.64 5.71 -16.97
C ASN A 110 -11.74 4.55 -17.42
N SER A 111 -11.81 3.41 -16.72
CA SER A 111 -11.07 2.20 -17.09
C SER A 111 -11.67 1.46 -18.28
N SER A 112 -12.90 1.78 -18.68
CA SER A 112 -13.68 1.04 -19.69
C SER A 112 -13.85 -0.44 -19.31
N ALA A 113 -14.13 -0.73 -18.02
CA ALA A 113 -14.25 -2.08 -17.51
C ALA A 113 -15.33 -2.89 -18.25
N ALA A 114 -14.98 -4.08 -18.71
CA ALA A 114 -15.86 -4.99 -19.42
C ALA A 114 -16.65 -5.93 -18.49
N ILE A 115 -16.00 -6.29 -17.37
CA ILE A 115 -16.55 -7.18 -16.34
C ILE A 115 -16.31 -6.53 -14.97
N LEU A 116 -17.30 -6.63 -14.08
CA LEU A 116 -17.16 -6.31 -12.66
C LEU A 116 -17.37 -7.59 -11.84
N ILE A 117 -16.39 -7.88 -10.96
CA ILE A 117 -16.50 -8.91 -9.92
C ILE A 117 -16.57 -8.18 -8.59
N SER A 118 -17.67 -8.32 -7.86
CA SER A 118 -17.88 -7.56 -6.62
C SER A 118 -18.43 -8.43 -5.50
N ASP A 119 -18.17 -8.02 -4.29
CA ASP A 119 -18.92 -8.49 -3.13
C ASP A 119 -20.35 -7.93 -3.21
N GLY A 120 -21.35 -8.83 -3.19
CA GLY A 120 -22.76 -8.49 -3.47
C GLY A 120 -23.31 -7.34 -2.62
N PRO A 121 -23.15 -7.31 -1.30
CA PRO A 121 -23.60 -6.21 -0.43
C PRO A 121 -23.08 -4.84 -0.82
N LEU A 122 -21.87 -4.74 -1.38
CA LEU A 122 -21.27 -3.47 -1.81
C LEU A 122 -21.98 -2.85 -3.01
N LEU A 123 -22.78 -3.63 -3.74
CA LEU A 123 -23.52 -3.18 -4.92
C LEU A 123 -24.97 -2.79 -4.63
N ALA A 124 -25.43 -2.85 -3.39
CA ALA A 124 -26.84 -2.68 -3.03
C ALA A 124 -27.48 -1.44 -3.69
N ASN A 125 -26.77 -0.32 -3.70
CA ASN A 125 -27.24 0.98 -4.20
C ASN A 125 -26.48 1.44 -5.45
N VAL A 126 -25.91 0.53 -6.26
CA VAL A 126 -25.17 0.90 -7.47
C VAL A 126 -26.02 0.64 -8.71
N ASN A 127 -26.24 1.68 -9.51
CA ASN A 127 -26.87 1.57 -10.82
C ASN A 127 -25.82 1.51 -11.92
N PHE A 128 -25.89 0.50 -12.79
CA PHE A 128 -24.96 0.29 -13.90
C PHE A 128 -25.48 0.80 -15.24
N ALA A 129 -26.67 1.37 -15.30
CA ALA A 129 -27.21 1.96 -16.54
C ALA A 129 -26.26 3.04 -17.07
N GLY A 130 -26.06 3.05 -18.40
CA GLY A 130 -25.18 4.04 -19.03
C GLY A 130 -23.68 3.75 -18.93
N LEU A 131 -23.28 2.51 -18.59
CA LEU A 131 -21.90 2.02 -18.67
C LEU A 131 -21.75 1.07 -19.87
N PRO A 132 -21.49 1.58 -21.10
CA PRO A 132 -21.59 0.79 -22.32
C PRO A 132 -20.55 -0.33 -22.43
N SER A 133 -19.40 -0.17 -21.77
CA SER A 133 -18.35 -1.17 -21.76
C SER A 133 -18.65 -2.36 -20.84
N LEU A 134 -19.46 -2.15 -19.78
CA LEU A 134 -19.74 -3.15 -18.76
C LEU A 134 -20.78 -4.17 -19.26
N ARG A 135 -20.32 -5.39 -19.57
CA ARG A 135 -21.18 -6.46 -20.12
C ARG A 135 -21.69 -7.42 -19.05
N HIS A 136 -20.88 -7.71 -18.03
CA HIS A 136 -21.20 -8.69 -17.00
C HIS A 136 -20.84 -8.19 -15.62
N VAL A 137 -21.69 -8.54 -14.65
CA VAL A 137 -21.43 -8.32 -13.22
C VAL A 137 -21.51 -9.68 -12.52
N TYR A 138 -20.49 -10.01 -11.73
CA TYR A 138 -20.45 -11.22 -10.90
C TYR A 138 -20.37 -10.84 -9.43
N THR A 139 -21.02 -11.62 -8.55
CA THR A 139 -21.00 -11.39 -7.10
C THR A 139 -20.40 -12.57 -6.36
N THR A 140 -19.54 -12.29 -5.37
CA THR A 140 -18.82 -13.32 -4.61
C THR A 140 -19.60 -13.88 -3.43
N ARG A 141 -20.55 -13.13 -2.89
CA ARG A 141 -21.41 -13.55 -1.76
C ARG A 141 -22.89 -13.46 -2.14
N GLU A 142 -23.57 -12.47 -1.64
CA GLU A 142 -25.02 -12.32 -1.86
C GLU A 142 -25.35 -12.01 -3.33
N ALA A 143 -26.45 -12.60 -3.80
CA ALA A 143 -26.95 -12.35 -5.14
C ALA A 143 -27.51 -10.93 -5.26
N LYS A 144 -27.23 -10.25 -6.38
CA LYS A 144 -27.87 -8.99 -6.78
C LYS A 144 -28.64 -9.23 -8.08
N ALA A 145 -29.80 -8.61 -8.19
CA ALA A 145 -30.58 -8.65 -9.43
C ALA A 145 -29.75 -8.15 -10.62
N GLY A 146 -29.70 -8.94 -11.69
CA GLY A 146 -28.89 -8.67 -12.89
C GLY A 146 -27.41 -9.03 -12.79
N ALA A 147 -26.93 -9.52 -11.64
CA ALA A 147 -25.60 -10.10 -11.49
C ALA A 147 -25.64 -11.64 -11.49
N ARG A 148 -24.55 -12.26 -11.87
CA ARG A 148 -24.33 -13.70 -11.81
C ARG A 148 -23.49 -14.05 -10.58
N PRO A 149 -23.62 -15.26 -10.02
CA PRO A 149 -22.73 -15.67 -8.93
C PRO A 149 -21.31 -15.90 -9.46
N PHE A 150 -20.30 -15.56 -8.65
CA PHE A 150 -18.88 -15.80 -9.00
C PHE A 150 -18.58 -17.27 -9.27
N SER A 151 -19.33 -18.18 -8.63
CA SER A 151 -19.24 -19.63 -8.85
C SER A 151 -19.49 -20.05 -10.32
N ASP A 152 -20.21 -19.25 -11.11
CA ASP A 152 -20.41 -19.54 -12.54
C ASP A 152 -19.09 -19.47 -13.30
N LEU A 153 -18.16 -18.62 -12.90
CA LEU A 153 -16.82 -18.53 -13.48
C LEU A 153 -15.96 -19.77 -13.17
N LEU A 154 -16.31 -20.50 -12.11
CA LEU A 154 -15.58 -21.70 -11.67
C LEU A 154 -16.12 -22.99 -12.29
N GLN A 155 -17.23 -22.92 -13.02
CA GLN A 155 -17.78 -24.09 -13.70
C GLN A 155 -16.87 -24.55 -14.85
N PRO A 156 -16.89 -25.87 -15.17
CA PRO A 156 -16.14 -26.37 -16.30
C PRO A 156 -16.48 -25.62 -17.59
N ALA A 157 -15.49 -25.02 -18.20
CA ALA A 157 -15.61 -24.27 -19.44
C ALA A 157 -14.63 -24.80 -20.48
N ALA A 158 -15.13 -25.04 -21.71
CA ALA A 158 -14.32 -25.54 -22.82
C ALA A 158 -13.44 -24.48 -23.49
N ALA A 159 -13.54 -23.20 -23.05
CA ALA A 159 -12.76 -22.13 -23.65
C ALA A 159 -11.25 -22.36 -23.49
N ALA A 160 -10.54 -22.30 -24.61
CA ALA A 160 -9.08 -22.25 -24.57
C ALA A 160 -8.63 -20.93 -23.97
N LEU A 161 -7.69 -21.00 -23.03
CA LEU A 161 -7.03 -19.80 -22.55
C LEU A 161 -6.21 -19.18 -23.70
N PRO A 162 -6.17 -17.86 -23.82
CA PRO A 162 -5.29 -17.23 -24.78
C PRO A 162 -3.86 -17.71 -24.49
N VAL A 163 -3.19 -18.23 -25.52
CA VAL A 163 -1.76 -18.52 -25.44
C VAL A 163 -1.08 -17.20 -25.83
N PRO A 164 -0.68 -16.38 -24.87
CA PRO A 164 -0.06 -15.11 -25.21
C PRO A 164 1.33 -15.39 -25.76
N ASP A 165 1.71 -14.64 -26.78
CA ASP A 165 3.12 -14.39 -27.02
C ASP A 165 3.76 -13.88 -25.72
N LYS A 166 5.08 -14.01 -25.59
CA LYS A 166 5.80 -13.53 -24.39
C LYS A 166 5.38 -12.10 -24.06
N PRO A 167 5.23 -11.74 -22.76
CA PRO A 167 4.86 -10.38 -22.42
C PRO A 167 5.91 -9.40 -22.93
N SER A 168 5.48 -8.33 -23.57
CA SER A 168 6.35 -7.18 -23.80
C SER A 168 6.48 -6.37 -22.51
N ALA A 169 7.49 -5.50 -22.43
CA ALA A 169 7.63 -4.56 -21.30
C ALA A 169 6.38 -3.67 -21.10
N GLU A 170 5.55 -3.54 -22.12
CA GLU A 170 4.33 -2.71 -22.14
C GLU A 170 3.03 -3.49 -21.92
N THR A 171 3.08 -4.83 -21.84
CA THR A 171 1.88 -5.65 -21.60
C THR A 171 1.33 -5.37 -20.21
N LEU A 172 0.16 -4.70 -20.11
CA LEU A 172 -0.44 -4.32 -18.85
C LEU A 172 -0.84 -5.55 -18.01
N ALA A 173 -0.56 -5.50 -16.73
CA ALA A 173 -0.90 -6.51 -15.74
C ALA A 173 -1.83 -5.99 -14.64
N ALA A 174 -1.89 -4.69 -14.43
CA ALA A 174 -2.81 -4.08 -13.47
C ALA A 174 -3.00 -2.59 -13.78
N LEU A 175 -4.19 -2.09 -13.41
CA LEU A 175 -4.56 -0.68 -13.48
C LEU A 175 -5.12 -0.21 -12.12
N PRO A 176 -4.28 -0.16 -11.04
CA PRO A 176 -4.69 0.39 -9.78
C PRO A 176 -4.90 1.91 -9.87
N TYR A 177 -5.84 2.45 -9.09
CA TYR A 177 -6.08 3.89 -9.05
C TYR A 177 -5.42 4.52 -7.83
N SER A 178 -4.57 5.53 -8.06
CA SER A 178 -3.98 6.33 -6.99
C SER A 178 -4.81 7.58 -6.73
N SER A 179 -5.04 7.87 -5.45
CA SER A 179 -5.69 9.11 -5.02
C SER A 179 -4.72 10.29 -5.17
N GLY A 180 -4.51 10.78 -6.37
CA GLY A 180 -3.66 11.95 -6.60
C GLY A 180 -3.99 13.11 -5.64
N THR A 181 -3.01 13.92 -5.28
CA THR A 181 -3.15 15.04 -4.33
C THR A 181 -4.04 16.18 -4.85
N THR A 182 -4.46 16.15 -6.11
CA THR A 182 -5.05 17.32 -6.79
C THR A 182 -6.34 17.07 -7.57
N GLY A 183 -6.98 15.90 -7.50
CA GLY A 183 -8.17 15.64 -8.33
C GLY A 183 -8.81 14.27 -8.14
N LEU A 184 -9.47 13.79 -9.19
CA LEU A 184 -10.01 12.44 -9.26
C LEU A 184 -8.87 11.41 -9.26
N PRO A 185 -9.11 10.18 -8.75
CA PRO A 185 -8.13 9.11 -8.80
C PRO A 185 -7.69 8.81 -10.23
N LYS A 186 -6.39 8.57 -10.43
CA LYS A 186 -5.80 8.27 -11.74
C LYS A 186 -5.42 6.80 -11.83
N GLY A 187 -5.72 6.16 -12.94
CA GLY A 187 -5.28 4.79 -13.21
C GLY A 187 -3.77 4.76 -13.50
N VAL A 188 -3.04 3.96 -12.74
CA VAL A 188 -1.59 3.77 -12.90
C VAL A 188 -1.36 2.54 -13.77
N MET A 189 -0.74 2.71 -14.93
CA MET A 189 -0.46 1.62 -15.87
C MET A 189 0.75 0.80 -15.42
N LEU A 190 0.52 -0.37 -14.85
CA LEU A 190 1.57 -1.29 -14.43
C LEU A 190 1.62 -2.50 -15.37
N SER A 191 2.77 -2.72 -15.99
CA SER A 191 3.01 -3.88 -16.85
C SER A 191 3.35 -5.14 -16.03
N HIS A 192 3.27 -6.30 -16.67
CA HIS A 192 3.81 -7.54 -16.10
C HIS A 192 5.27 -7.38 -15.71
N PHE A 193 6.07 -6.75 -16.57
CA PHE A 193 7.47 -6.45 -16.29
C PHE A 193 7.65 -5.66 -14.98
N ASN A 194 6.88 -4.59 -14.77
CA ASN A 194 7.00 -3.76 -13.57
C ASN A 194 6.68 -4.54 -12.29
N LEU A 195 5.55 -5.28 -12.28
CA LEU A 195 5.12 -6.05 -11.11
C LEU A 195 6.06 -7.21 -10.81
N VAL A 196 6.46 -7.97 -11.83
CA VAL A 196 7.39 -9.09 -11.70
C VAL A 196 8.77 -8.62 -11.21
N ALA A 197 9.28 -7.51 -11.77
CA ALA A 197 10.53 -6.91 -11.31
C ALA A 197 10.47 -6.57 -9.82
N ASN A 198 9.38 -5.93 -9.35
CA ASN A 198 9.26 -5.56 -7.95
C ASN A 198 9.08 -6.79 -7.03
N VAL A 199 8.37 -7.84 -7.48
CA VAL A 199 8.34 -9.13 -6.75
C VAL A 199 9.76 -9.69 -6.58
N PHE A 200 10.56 -9.74 -7.64
CA PHE A 200 11.93 -10.24 -7.55
C PHE A 200 12.84 -9.34 -6.72
N GLN A 201 12.67 -8.03 -6.79
CA GLN A 201 13.36 -7.09 -5.92
C GLN A 201 13.07 -7.35 -4.44
N LEU A 202 11.81 -7.65 -4.09
CA LEU A 202 11.42 -8.00 -2.73
C LEU A 202 11.92 -9.37 -2.29
N LEU A 203 12.01 -10.34 -3.20
CA LEU A 203 12.50 -11.69 -2.93
C LEU A 203 14.02 -11.81 -3.06
N ALA A 204 14.72 -10.75 -3.45
CA ALA A 204 16.17 -10.75 -3.53
C ALA A 204 16.80 -11.00 -2.15
N PRO A 205 17.94 -11.74 -2.08
CA PRO A 205 18.62 -12.00 -0.82
C PRO A 205 18.87 -10.72 -0.02
N HIS A 206 18.71 -10.83 1.30
CA HIS A 206 18.88 -9.73 2.26
C HIS A 206 17.88 -8.55 2.09
N THR A 207 16.83 -8.73 1.28
CA THR A 207 15.83 -7.66 1.08
C THR A 207 14.66 -7.81 2.06
N ALA A 208 13.90 -8.88 1.95
CA ALA A 208 12.65 -9.03 2.70
C ALA A 208 12.69 -10.12 3.76
N ASP A 209 13.74 -10.90 3.81
CA ASP A 209 13.89 -12.10 4.67
C ASP A 209 12.64 -13.02 4.65
N LEU A 210 12.05 -13.15 3.45
CA LEU A 210 10.91 -14.03 3.19
C LEU A 210 11.38 -15.45 2.94
N LYS A 211 10.73 -16.42 3.57
CA LYS A 211 11.03 -17.86 3.44
C LYS A 211 9.79 -18.62 3.00
N THR A 212 10.01 -19.81 2.41
CA THR A 212 8.88 -20.64 1.96
C THR A 212 7.98 -21.09 3.11
N ASP A 213 8.51 -21.29 4.31
CA ASP A 213 7.75 -21.70 5.50
C ASP A 213 7.09 -20.54 6.24
N ASP A 214 7.20 -19.32 5.74
CA ASP A 214 6.55 -18.17 6.34
C ASP A 214 5.02 -18.19 6.18
N VAL A 215 4.38 -17.61 7.19
CA VAL A 215 2.95 -17.33 7.22
C VAL A 215 2.77 -15.82 7.36
N MET A 216 2.27 -15.20 6.30
CA MET A 216 2.02 -13.76 6.29
C MET A 216 0.55 -13.46 6.56
N LEU A 217 0.27 -12.68 7.62
CA LEU A 217 -1.06 -12.14 7.87
C LEU A 217 -1.24 -10.83 7.11
N CYS A 218 -2.26 -10.75 6.25
CA CYS A 218 -2.58 -9.58 5.45
C CYS A 218 -3.96 -9.02 5.78
N PHE A 219 -4.00 -7.95 6.56
CA PHE A 219 -5.18 -7.10 6.77
C PHE A 219 -5.13 -5.84 5.90
N LEU A 220 -3.98 -5.54 5.28
CA LEU A 220 -3.89 -4.44 4.34
C LEU A 220 -4.75 -4.74 3.11
N PRO A 221 -5.48 -3.73 2.61
CA PRO A 221 -6.39 -3.96 1.49
C PRO A 221 -5.65 -4.47 0.25
N LEU A 222 -6.09 -5.60 -0.31
CA LEU A 222 -5.55 -6.14 -1.56
C LEU A 222 -5.90 -5.28 -2.78
N TYR A 223 -6.94 -4.43 -2.70
CA TYR A 223 -7.22 -3.45 -3.75
C TYR A 223 -6.17 -2.33 -3.80
N HIS A 224 -5.37 -2.17 -2.77
CA HIS A 224 -4.24 -1.25 -2.75
C HIS A 224 -2.95 -2.00 -3.12
N ILE A 225 -2.11 -1.35 -3.94
CA ILE A 225 -0.88 -1.97 -4.45
C ILE A 225 0.06 -2.50 -3.34
N TYR A 226 0.00 -1.92 -2.13
CA TYR A 226 0.78 -2.38 -0.98
C TYR A 226 0.34 -3.79 -0.57
N GLY A 227 -0.95 -4.04 -0.36
CA GLY A 227 -1.46 -5.39 -0.09
C GLY A 227 -1.24 -6.34 -1.26
N LEU A 228 -1.46 -5.86 -2.47
CA LEU A 228 -1.37 -6.67 -3.69
C LEU A 228 0.05 -7.17 -3.96
N ASN A 229 1.03 -6.25 -4.03
CA ASN A 229 2.37 -6.59 -4.53
C ASN A 229 3.47 -6.58 -3.45
N VAL A 230 3.12 -6.46 -2.17
CA VAL A 230 4.01 -6.73 -1.04
C VAL A 230 3.56 -7.97 -0.27
N ALA A 231 2.25 -8.27 -0.23
CA ALA A 231 1.75 -9.47 0.43
C ALA A 231 1.34 -10.55 -0.60
N LEU A 232 0.29 -10.36 -1.40
CA LEU A 232 -0.27 -11.43 -2.23
C LEU A 232 0.76 -12.01 -3.21
N ASN A 233 1.30 -11.20 -4.10
CA ASN A 233 2.16 -11.70 -5.19
C ASN A 233 3.48 -12.29 -4.70
N PRO A 234 4.27 -11.63 -3.80
CA PRO A 234 5.55 -12.20 -3.34
C PRO A 234 5.36 -13.48 -2.51
N VAL A 235 4.35 -13.51 -1.63
CA VAL A 235 4.06 -14.68 -0.79
C VAL A 235 3.73 -15.91 -1.64
N LEU A 236 2.81 -15.75 -2.60
CA LEU A 236 2.43 -16.85 -3.47
C LEU A 236 3.55 -17.24 -4.46
N THR A 237 4.35 -16.27 -4.93
CA THR A 237 5.53 -16.55 -5.79
C THR A 237 6.56 -17.40 -5.05
N LEU A 238 6.77 -17.12 -3.77
CA LEU A 238 7.75 -17.84 -2.95
C LEU A 238 7.26 -19.26 -2.56
N GLY A 239 5.96 -19.48 -2.52
CA GLY A 239 5.38 -20.70 -1.98
C GLY A 239 5.12 -20.64 -0.48
N ALA A 240 5.00 -19.45 0.10
CA ALA A 240 4.62 -19.21 1.50
C ALA A 240 3.09 -19.20 1.69
N THR A 241 2.60 -19.05 2.91
CA THR A 241 1.17 -19.04 3.21
C THR A 241 0.68 -17.62 3.45
N LEU A 242 -0.44 -17.24 2.84
CA LEU A 242 -1.12 -15.97 3.06
C LEU A 242 -2.39 -16.17 3.88
N VAL A 243 -2.48 -15.52 5.04
CA VAL A 243 -3.68 -15.47 5.88
C VAL A 243 -4.39 -14.16 5.60
N LEU A 244 -5.64 -14.22 5.17
CA LEU A 244 -6.46 -13.06 4.82
C LEU A 244 -7.27 -12.57 6.01
N MET A 245 -7.26 -11.26 6.21
CA MET A 245 -8.18 -10.58 7.13
C MET A 245 -8.92 -9.50 6.32
N PRO A 246 -10.26 -9.55 6.22
CA PRO A 246 -11.04 -8.63 5.38
C PRO A 246 -11.00 -7.18 5.87
N ARG A 247 -10.96 -6.98 7.19
CA ARG A 247 -10.89 -5.67 7.85
C ARG A 247 -10.02 -5.78 9.10
N PHE A 248 -9.24 -4.75 9.36
CA PHE A 248 -8.46 -4.68 10.59
C PHE A 248 -9.38 -4.70 11.84
N ASN A 249 -9.12 -5.67 12.71
CA ASN A 249 -9.66 -5.77 14.06
C ASN A 249 -8.54 -6.33 14.93
N VAL A 250 -8.16 -5.63 15.97
CA VAL A 250 -6.96 -5.96 16.76
C VAL A 250 -7.13 -7.26 17.55
N GLU A 251 -8.31 -7.55 18.08
CA GLU A 251 -8.59 -8.79 18.83
C GLU A 251 -8.47 -10.00 17.90
N HIS A 252 -9.15 -9.95 16.75
CA HIS A 252 -9.07 -11.01 15.75
C HIS A 252 -7.65 -11.17 15.18
N LEU A 253 -6.89 -10.06 15.01
CA LEU A 253 -5.49 -10.12 14.58
C LEU A 253 -4.64 -10.89 15.58
N VAL A 254 -4.81 -10.62 16.86
CA VAL A 254 -4.10 -11.30 17.96
C VAL A 254 -4.41 -12.80 17.98
N ASP A 255 -5.68 -13.18 17.80
CA ASP A 255 -6.10 -14.58 17.70
C ASP A 255 -5.45 -15.28 16.49
N LEU A 256 -5.42 -14.61 15.32
CA LEU A 256 -4.81 -15.16 14.11
C LEU A 256 -3.28 -15.30 14.23
N ILE A 257 -2.60 -14.39 14.92
CA ILE A 257 -1.16 -14.52 15.17
C ILE A 257 -0.86 -15.84 15.89
N ALA A 258 -1.65 -16.20 16.88
CA ALA A 258 -1.46 -17.44 17.62
C ALA A 258 -1.95 -18.68 16.85
N SER A 259 -3.19 -18.65 16.33
CA SER A 259 -3.82 -19.82 15.72
C SER A 259 -3.21 -20.23 14.40
N GLU A 260 -2.73 -19.26 13.59
CA GLU A 260 -2.15 -19.50 12.27
C GLU A 260 -0.61 -19.49 12.29
N SER A 261 0.01 -19.34 13.45
CA SER A 261 1.48 -19.28 13.59
C SER A 261 2.10 -18.22 12.67
N VAL A 262 1.52 -17.02 12.67
CA VAL A 262 1.95 -15.91 11.82
C VAL A 262 3.41 -15.54 12.11
N THR A 263 4.23 -15.45 11.06
CA THR A 263 5.66 -15.13 11.16
C THR A 263 5.97 -13.68 10.80
N MET A 264 5.10 -13.06 10.00
CA MET A 264 5.28 -11.71 9.53
C MET A 264 3.98 -11.05 9.10
N MET A 265 3.96 -9.71 9.07
CA MET A 265 2.84 -8.96 8.50
C MET A 265 3.26 -7.57 8.02
N PRO A 266 2.70 -7.09 6.90
CA PRO A 266 2.77 -5.69 6.54
C PRO A 266 1.80 -4.89 7.43
N VAL A 267 2.25 -3.73 7.90
CA VAL A 267 1.47 -2.87 8.81
C VAL A 267 1.47 -1.42 8.34
N VAL A 268 0.59 -0.64 8.94
CA VAL A 268 0.60 0.83 8.85
C VAL A 268 0.65 1.41 10.26
N PRO A 269 1.19 2.62 10.48
CA PRO A 269 1.37 3.17 11.81
C PRO A 269 0.12 3.15 12.71
N PRO A 270 -1.10 3.47 12.23
CA PRO A 270 -2.29 3.37 13.07
C PRO A 270 -2.59 1.95 13.57
N ALA A 271 -2.39 0.93 12.73
CA ALA A 271 -2.56 -0.46 13.14
C ALA A 271 -1.50 -0.88 14.15
N MET A 272 -0.24 -0.47 13.95
CA MET A 272 0.84 -0.70 14.92
C MET A 272 0.52 -0.10 16.29
N ASN A 273 -0.02 1.13 16.32
CA ASN A 273 -0.45 1.75 17.56
C ASN A 273 -1.55 0.96 18.29
N ALA A 274 -2.54 0.45 17.53
CA ALA A 274 -3.60 -0.38 18.10
C ALA A 274 -3.04 -1.72 18.65
N ILE A 275 -2.07 -2.32 17.97
CA ILE A 275 -1.39 -3.54 18.44
C ILE A 275 -0.60 -3.26 19.73
N ASN A 276 0.14 -2.13 19.80
CA ASN A 276 0.85 -1.73 21.01
C ASN A 276 -0.11 -1.59 22.19
N GLN A 277 -1.26 -0.93 22.01
CA GLN A 277 -2.28 -0.80 23.05
C GLN A 277 -2.82 -2.16 23.51
N ALA A 278 -3.10 -3.06 22.59
CA ALA A 278 -3.55 -4.42 22.93
C ALA A 278 -2.46 -5.20 23.71
N ALA A 279 -1.21 -5.05 23.33
CA ALA A 279 -0.09 -5.68 24.02
C ALA A 279 0.10 -5.12 25.44
N GLU A 280 -0.05 -3.81 25.65
CA GLU A 280 -0.03 -3.15 26.96
C GLU A 280 -1.16 -3.64 27.86
N GLN A 281 -2.32 -3.98 27.29
CA GLN A 281 -3.45 -4.57 27.99
C GLN A 281 -3.30 -6.08 28.26
N GLY A 282 -2.18 -6.68 27.82
CA GLY A 282 -1.92 -8.11 28.00
C GLY A 282 -2.68 -9.02 27.03
N LEU A 283 -3.28 -8.47 25.99
CA LEU A 283 -4.03 -9.23 24.97
C LEU A 283 -3.11 -9.90 23.93
N PHE A 284 -1.89 -9.40 23.75
CA PHE A 284 -0.95 -9.97 22.77
C PHE A 284 -0.41 -11.33 23.27
N PRO A 285 -0.28 -12.37 22.41
CA PRO A 285 0.16 -13.70 22.83
C PRO A 285 1.57 -13.66 23.44
N ARG A 286 1.74 -14.27 24.60
CA ARG A 286 3.08 -14.37 25.25
C ARG A 286 4.05 -15.28 24.48
N SER A 287 3.50 -16.25 23.74
CA SER A 287 4.27 -17.13 22.86
C SER A 287 3.70 -17.03 21.46
N HIS A 288 4.50 -16.65 20.50
CA HIS A 288 4.13 -16.48 19.10
C HIS A 288 5.34 -16.68 18.18
N THR A 289 5.06 -16.79 16.90
CA THR A 289 6.05 -16.96 15.83
C THR A 289 6.36 -15.68 15.06
N LEU A 290 5.69 -14.56 15.38
CA LEU A 290 5.90 -13.28 14.70
C LEU A 290 7.34 -12.81 14.91
N ARG A 291 8.10 -12.72 13.81
CA ARG A 291 9.51 -12.32 13.80
C ARG A 291 9.70 -10.84 13.50
N TRP A 292 8.90 -10.32 12.55
CA TRP A 292 9.01 -8.94 12.15
C TRP A 292 7.76 -8.43 11.42
N VAL A 293 7.67 -7.10 11.36
CA VAL A 293 6.65 -6.38 10.61
C VAL A 293 7.28 -5.34 9.68
N LYS A 294 6.65 -5.10 8.54
CA LYS A 294 7.01 -4.00 7.63
C LYS A 294 6.00 -2.87 7.74
N SER A 295 6.47 -1.70 8.14
CA SER A 295 5.65 -0.49 8.13
C SER A 295 5.83 0.29 6.84
N GLY A 296 4.73 0.75 6.26
CA GLY A 296 4.74 1.52 5.02
C GLY A 296 3.50 2.41 4.88
N ALA A 297 3.39 3.06 3.73
CA ALA A 297 2.30 3.95 3.32
C ALA A 297 2.19 5.29 4.07
N ALA A 298 2.71 5.40 5.28
CA ALA A 298 2.74 6.64 6.07
C ALA A 298 4.04 6.73 6.87
N PRO A 299 4.48 7.94 7.28
CA PRO A 299 5.63 8.10 8.15
C PRO A 299 5.45 7.35 9.46
N LEU A 300 6.50 6.67 9.91
CA LEU A 300 6.52 5.92 11.17
C LEU A 300 7.33 6.69 12.21
N ALA A 301 6.68 7.04 13.32
CA ALA A 301 7.38 7.62 14.46
C ALA A 301 8.35 6.56 15.06
N PRO A 302 9.63 6.88 15.28
CA PRO A 302 10.61 5.92 15.81
C PRO A 302 10.19 5.31 17.14
N GLU A 303 9.57 6.10 18.01
CA GLU A 303 9.06 5.67 19.32
C GLU A 303 7.97 4.59 19.18
N LEU A 304 7.08 4.72 18.19
CA LEU A 304 6.04 3.72 17.93
C LEU A 304 6.65 2.37 17.54
N ALA A 305 7.69 2.40 16.70
CA ALA A 305 8.41 1.20 16.27
C ALA A 305 9.18 0.56 17.44
N ARG A 306 9.89 1.37 18.24
CA ARG A 306 10.63 0.90 19.42
C ARG A 306 9.68 0.23 20.41
N ARG A 307 8.55 0.89 20.71
CA ARG A 307 7.54 0.36 21.64
C ARG A 307 6.94 -0.95 21.14
N PHE A 308 6.67 -1.07 19.84
CA PHE A 308 6.20 -2.33 19.25
C PHE A 308 7.20 -3.47 19.48
N THR A 309 8.47 -3.23 19.23
CA THR A 309 9.52 -4.25 19.44
C THR A 309 9.65 -4.64 20.93
N GLU A 310 9.58 -3.68 21.84
CA GLU A 310 9.63 -3.95 23.30
C GLU A 310 8.45 -4.82 23.76
N LEU A 311 7.25 -4.53 23.28
CA LEU A 311 6.05 -5.21 23.70
C LEU A 311 5.88 -6.60 23.07
N THR A 312 6.31 -6.76 21.83
CA THR A 312 6.07 -7.99 21.07
C THR A 312 7.32 -8.83 20.84
N GLY A 313 8.52 -8.26 20.97
CA GLY A 313 9.77 -8.92 20.58
C GLY A 313 10.00 -8.97 19.06
N ALA A 314 9.04 -8.60 18.24
CA ALA A 314 9.18 -8.61 16.79
C ALA A 314 9.84 -7.32 16.28
N LEU A 315 10.73 -7.45 15.28
CA LEU A 315 11.43 -6.30 14.69
C LEU A 315 10.52 -5.51 13.77
N VAL A 316 10.79 -4.21 13.67
CA VAL A 316 10.06 -3.30 12.78
C VAL A 316 11.01 -2.73 11.74
N CYS A 317 10.74 -2.89 10.45
CA CYS A 317 11.43 -2.15 9.41
C CYS A 317 10.47 -1.29 8.61
N GLN A 318 11.00 -0.20 8.03
CA GLN A 318 10.22 0.65 7.14
C GLN A 318 10.43 0.26 5.68
N GLY A 319 9.37 0.38 4.89
CA GLY A 319 9.41 0.35 3.45
C GLY A 319 8.82 1.64 2.89
N TYR A 320 9.37 2.11 1.78
CA TYR A 320 8.87 3.28 1.06
C TYR A 320 8.56 2.92 -0.37
N GLY A 321 7.50 3.53 -0.87
CA GLY A 321 7.06 3.35 -2.23
C GLY A 321 5.76 4.05 -2.55
N MET A 322 5.29 3.85 -3.77
CA MET A 322 4.09 4.47 -4.32
C MET A 322 3.47 3.56 -5.37
N THR A 323 2.22 3.80 -5.71
CA THR A 323 1.52 2.99 -6.72
C THR A 323 2.28 2.97 -8.04
N GLU A 324 2.87 4.11 -8.40
CA GLU A 324 3.65 4.35 -9.60
C GLU A 324 4.96 3.53 -9.67
N ALA A 325 5.35 2.86 -8.56
CA ALA A 325 6.58 2.06 -8.47
C ALA A 325 6.32 0.57 -8.11
N SER A 326 5.12 0.05 -8.23
CA SER A 326 4.72 -1.37 -8.14
C SER A 326 4.83 -2.13 -6.79
N PRO A 327 4.87 -1.63 -5.57
CA PRO A 327 5.02 -0.25 -5.16
C PRO A 327 6.39 0.11 -4.59
N VAL A 328 7.26 -0.87 -4.23
CA VAL A 328 8.40 -0.64 -3.31
C VAL A 328 9.63 -0.16 -4.06
N THR A 329 10.26 0.90 -3.53
CA THR A 329 11.53 1.42 -4.04
C THR A 329 12.66 1.33 -3.02
N HIS A 330 12.33 1.49 -1.72
CA HIS A 330 13.28 1.40 -0.63
C HIS A 330 12.77 0.45 0.46
N LEU A 331 13.69 -0.23 1.14
CA LEU A 331 13.37 -1.12 2.23
C LEU A 331 14.49 -1.15 3.26
N GLY A 332 14.11 -1.06 4.54
CA GLY A 332 15.01 -1.25 5.68
C GLY A 332 15.46 -2.70 5.82
N TYR A 333 16.46 -2.89 6.66
CA TYR A 333 17.03 -4.19 6.98
C TYR A 333 16.61 -4.67 8.36
N LEU A 334 16.59 -5.98 8.53
CA LEU A 334 16.42 -6.65 9.82
C LEU A 334 17.74 -7.11 10.42
N ASP A 335 18.84 -7.09 9.64
CA ASP A 335 20.19 -7.35 10.10
C ASP A 335 20.60 -6.28 11.14
N PRO A 336 20.98 -6.65 12.37
CA PRO A 336 21.36 -5.69 13.42
C PRO A 336 22.46 -4.70 13.00
N ALA A 337 23.39 -5.10 12.13
CA ALA A 337 24.46 -4.24 11.63
C ALA A 337 23.95 -3.12 10.71
N LEU A 338 22.81 -3.36 10.03
CA LEU A 338 22.19 -2.46 9.05
C LEU A 338 20.82 -1.92 9.51
N TYR A 339 20.42 -2.29 10.73
CA TYR A 339 19.11 -1.90 11.26
C TYR A 339 19.06 -0.40 11.55
N ARG A 340 18.12 0.29 10.90
CA ARG A 340 17.87 1.74 11.01
C ARG A 340 16.37 1.95 10.97
N PRO A 341 15.65 1.82 12.10
CA PRO A 341 14.19 1.88 12.14
C PRO A 341 13.62 3.25 11.73
N GLU A 342 14.40 4.32 11.85
CA GLU A 342 14.04 5.69 11.44
C GLU A 342 14.18 5.93 9.93
N SER A 343 14.90 5.06 9.22
CA SER A 343 15.14 5.17 7.78
C SER A 343 14.12 4.36 6.99
N ILE A 344 13.74 4.84 5.81
CA ILE A 344 13.00 4.04 4.82
C ILE A 344 13.89 2.96 4.17
N GLY A 345 15.16 2.89 4.55
CA GLY A 345 16.14 1.92 4.06
C GLY A 345 16.91 2.40 2.85
N GLN A 346 17.51 1.44 2.17
CA GLN A 346 18.26 1.65 0.93
C GLN A 346 17.40 1.31 -0.29
N PRO A 347 17.75 1.83 -1.49
CA PRO A 347 17.08 1.45 -2.74
C PRO A 347 17.13 -0.06 -2.97
N LEU A 348 16.03 -0.62 -3.49
CA LEU A 348 15.99 -2.00 -3.95
C LEU A 348 16.97 -2.20 -5.12
N VAL A 349 17.32 -3.46 -5.41
CA VAL A 349 18.19 -3.80 -6.56
C VAL A 349 17.65 -3.18 -7.85
N GLN A 350 18.55 -2.68 -8.71
CA GLN A 350 18.19 -2.02 -9.96
C GLN A 350 17.29 -0.76 -9.82
N THR A 351 17.26 -0.16 -8.64
CA THR A 351 16.61 1.14 -8.44
C THR A 351 17.68 2.20 -8.29
N ASP A 352 17.79 3.07 -9.27
CA ASP A 352 18.67 4.25 -9.22
C ASP A 352 17.93 5.39 -8.52
N CYS A 353 18.62 6.08 -7.61
CA CYS A 353 18.05 7.20 -6.84
C CYS A 353 19.01 8.40 -6.88
N ARG A 354 18.43 9.60 -7.00
CA ARG A 354 19.12 10.88 -6.83
C ARG A 354 18.33 11.76 -5.86
N VAL A 355 19.02 12.64 -5.17
CA VAL A 355 18.42 13.69 -4.35
C VAL A 355 18.82 15.03 -4.95
N LEU A 356 17.84 15.76 -5.49
CA LEU A 356 18.06 16.96 -6.29
C LEU A 356 17.58 18.22 -5.58
N ASP A 357 18.33 19.31 -5.71
CA ASP A 357 17.89 20.66 -5.30
C ASP A 357 16.84 21.24 -6.28
N GLU A 358 16.36 22.45 -5.99
CA GLU A 358 15.38 23.14 -6.85
C GLU A 358 15.93 23.48 -8.26
N SER A 359 17.26 23.53 -8.43
CA SER A 359 17.94 23.76 -9.70
C SER A 359 18.20 22.46 -10.49
N GLY A 360 17.85 21.29 -9.91
CA GLY A 360 18.08 19.99 -10.53
C GLY A 360 19.47 19.41 -10.33
N ASN A 361 20.31 20.01 -9.48
CA ASN A 361 21.62 19.49 -9.13
C ASN A 361 21.54 18.48 -7.99
N GLU A 362 22.38 17.45 -8.03
CA GLU A 362 22.47 16.46 -6.97
C GLU A 362 23.07 17.07 -5.70
N VAL A 363 22.40 16.92 -4.56
CA VAL A 363 22.84 17.44 -3.28
C VAL A 363 23.85 16.53 -2.58
N ALA A 364 24.70 17.07 -1.74
CA ALA A 364 25.62 16.30 -0.90
C ALA A 364 24.86 15.44 0.13
N HIS A 365 25.49 14.36 0.60
CA HIS A 365 24.97 13.53 1.68
C HIS A 365 24.59 14.38 2.91
N GLY A 366 23.46 14.04 3.52
CA GLY A 366 22.90 14.76 4.68
C GLY A 366 22.12 16.04 4.33
N LYS A 367 22.12 16.46 3.05
CA LYS A 367 21.30 17.60 2.61
C LYS A 367 19.96 17.15 2.08
N ALA A 368 18.95 18.00 2.30
CA ALA A 368 17.59 17.78 1.83
C ALA A 368 17.47 18.11 0.33
N GLY A 369 16.69 17.30 -0.40
CA GLY A 369 16.34 17.55 -1.79
C GLY A 369 15.18 16.64 -2.23
N GLU A 370 14.68 16.85 -3.44
CA GLU A 370 13.63 16.01 -4.03
C GLU A 370 14.19 14.66 -4.45
N LEU A 371 13.51 13.57 -4.02
CA LEU A 371 13.85 12.23 -4.45
C LEU A 371 13.38 11.98 -5.89
N VAL A 372 14.32 11.67 -6.77
CA VAL A 372 14.02 11.18 -8.12
C VAL A 372 14.58 9.78 -8.30
N MET A 373 13.84 8.93 -8.99
CA MET A 373 14.12 7.50 -9.06
C MET A 373 13.94 6.95 -10.46
N ARG A 374 14.67 5.86 -10.75
CA ARG A 374 14.54 5.11 -11.97
C ARG A 374 14.74 3.63 -11.69
N GLY A 375 13.97 2.77 -12.35
CA GLY A 375 14.08 1.32 -12.18
C GLY A 375 13.02 0.54 -12.96
N PRO A 376 13.13 -0.79 -13.02
CA PRO A 376 12.23 -1.63 -13.80
C PRO A 376 10.79 -1.67 -13.24
N GLN A 377 10.61 -1.34 -11.98
CA GLN A 377 9.32 -1.37 -11.30
C GLN A 377 8.43 -0.15 -11.55
N PHE A 378 8.94 0.90 -12.24
CA PHE A 378 8.16 2.12 -12.46
C PHE A 378 7.13 1.96 -13.58
N MET A 379 5.97 2.59 -13.38
CA MET A 379 4.81 2.58 -14.27
C MET A 379 5.13 3.03 -15.70
N LEU A 380 4.28 2.63 -16.64
CA LEU A 380 4.32 3.15 -18.00
C LEU A 380 3.77 4.58 -18.09
N GLY A 381 2.90 4.97 -17.17
CA GLY A 381 2.27 6.28 -17.09
C GLY A 381 0.88 6.20 -16.47
N TYR A 382 0.16 7.33 -16.49
CA TYR A 382 -1.23 7.40 -16.06
C TYR A 382 -2.18 7.15 -17.23
N TRP A 383 -3.18 6.31 -17.00
CA TRP A 383 -4.18 5.92 -17.98
C TRP A 383 -4.99 7.12 -18.49
N LYS A 384 -4.95 7.36 -19.80
CA LYS A 384 -5.60 8.51 -20.48
C LYS A 384 -5.15 9.90 -19.98
N GLU A 385 -3.99 9.99 -19.31
CA GLU A 385 -3.51 11.23 -18.67
C GLU A 385 -2.04 11.53 -19.08
N PRO A 386 -1.76 11.83 -20.37
CA PRO A 386 -0.38 12.03 -20.85
C PRO A 386 0.29 13.24 -20.21
N GLN A 387 -0.46 14.32 -19.92
CA GLN A 387 0.10 15.51 -19.27
C GLN A 387 0.51 15.23 -17.83
N ALA A 388 -0.33 14.50 -17.08
CA ALA A 388 -0.01 14.09 -15.71
C ALA A 388 1.22 13.13 -15.70
N THR A 389 1.33 12.26 -16.70
CA THR A 389 2.49 11.38 -16.89
C THR A 389 3.76 12.19 -17.11
N ALA A 390 3.77 13.12 -18.06
CA ALA A 390 4.91 13.98 -18.35
C ALA A 390 5.33 14.88 -17.17
N ALA A 391 4.39 15.19 -16.28
CA ALA A 391 4.69 15.96 -15.07
C ALA A 391 5.58 15.20 -14.06
N VAL A 392 5.52 13.87 -14.03
CA VAL A 392 6.22 13.02 -13.04
C VAL A 392 7.27 12.09 -13.66
N LEU A 393 7.13 11.73 -14.94
CA LEU A 393 8.13 10.95 -15.69
C LEU A 393 8.86 11.86 -16.67
N ARG A 394 10.14 12.15 -16.39
CA ARG A 394 10.99 13.05 -17.19
C ARG A 394 12.32 12.37 -17.46
N ASP A 395 12.68 12.24 -18.73
CA ASP A 395 13.95 11.65 -19.18
C ASP A 395 14.26 10.28 -18.52
N GLY A 396 13.21 9.44 -18.35
CA GLY A 396 13.31 8.13 -17.73
C GLY A 396 13.42 8.15 -16.20
N TRP A 397 13.28 9.32 -15.54
CA TRP A 397 13.26 9.47 -14.10
C TRP A 397 11.87 9.80 -13.59
N TYR A 398 11.47 9.12 -12.51
CA TYR A 398 10.25 9.43 -11.77
C TYR A 398 10.54 10.47 -10.68
N TRP A 399 9.84 11.58 -10.73
CA TRP A 399 9.90 12.68 -9.76
C TRP A 399 8.84 12.45 -8.68
N SER A 400 9.28 12.06 -7.48
CA SER A 400 8.37 11.61 -6.42
C SER A 400 7.56 12.74 -5.77
N GLY A 401 8.09 13.96 -5.79
CA GLY A 401 7.55 15.07 -5.01
C GLY A 401 7.80 14.92 -3.50
N ASP A 402 8.60 13.96 -3.07
CA ASP A 402 8.96 13.75 -1.67
C ASP A 402 10.37 14.33 -1.41
N ILE A 403 10.52 15.09 -0.33
CA ILE A 403 11.79 15.65 0.12
C ILE A 403 12.45 14.66 1.06
N VAL A 404 13.67 14.30 0.75
CA VAL A 404 14.46 13.31 1.49
C VAL A 404 15.87 13.83 1.77
N SER A 405 16.55 13.18 2.70
CA SER A 405 18.01 13.21 2.80
C SER A 405 18.56 11.80 2.69
N ARG A 406 19.83 11.65 2.32
CA ARG A 406 20.53 10.35 2.34
C ARG A 406 21.83 10.48 3.12
N ASP A 407 22.18 9.45 3.87
CA ASP A 407 23.47 9.41 4.59
C ASP A 407 24.60 8.84 3.72
N GLN A 408 25.80 8.76 4.27
CA GLN A 408 26.99 8.26 3.59
C GLN A 408 26.93 6.75 3.25
N GLN A 409 25.99 6.01 3.86
CA GLN A 409 25.75 4.60 3.61
C GLN A 409 24.55 4.37 2.67
N ASP A 410 24.04 5.44 2.03
CA ASP A 410 22.87 5.41 1.15
C ASP A 410 21.57 4.95 1.83
N PHE A 411 21.41 5.19 3.14
CA PHE A 411 20.11 5.12 3.79
C PHE A 411 19.35 6.42 3.58
N PHE A 412 18.08 6.29 3.23
CA PHE A 412 17.21 7.43 2.93
C PHE A 412 16.26 7.74 4.08
N TYR A 413 16.03 9.02 4.31
CA TYR A 413 15.15 9.55 5.35
C TYR A 413 14.14 10.50 4.70
N VAL A 414 12.85 10.18 4.78
CA VAL A 414 11.78 11.04 4.26
C VAL A 414 11.54 12.16 5.25
N LEU A 415 11.68 13.39 4.78
CA LEU A 415 11.44 14.59 5.59
C LEU A 415 9.97 15.02 5.47
N ASP A 416 9.47 15.21 4.25
CA ASP A 416 8.05 15.45 3.96
C ASP A 416 7.77 15.48 2.45
N ARG A 417 6.52 15.76 2.08
CA ARG A 417 6.15 16.03 0.69
C ARG A 417 6.40 17.48 0.32
N ARG A 418 6.98 17.73 -0.85
CA ARG A 418 7.23 19.08 -1.38
C ARG A 418 5.99 19.98 -1.33
N LYS A 419 4.81 19.43 -1.65
CA LYS A 419 3.52 20.15 -1.65
C LYS A 419 2.92 20.35 -0.26
N GLU A 420 3.39 19.63 0.73
CA GLU A 420 2.91 19.70 2.12
C GLU A 420 3.86 20.50 3.01
N MET A 421 5.08 20.79 2.53
CA MET A 421 6.04 21.63 3.25
C MET A 421 5.45 23.00 3.50
N ILE A 422 5.42 23.40 4.77
CA ILE A 422 4.93 24.70 5.22
C ILE A 422 6.05 25.74 5.08
N LYS A 423 5.77 26.88 4.48
CA LYS A 423 6.77 27.94 4.25
C LYS A 423 6.61 29.06 5.27
N TYR A 424 7.07 28.83 6.49
CA TYR A 424 7.04 29.85 7.55
C TYR A 424 8.14 30.90 7.34
N LYS A 425 7.78 32.12 6.97
CA LYS A 425 8.74 33.22 6.65
C LYS A 425 9.85 32.77 5.68
N GLY A 426 9.52 31.90 4.71
CA GLY A 426 10.47 31.35 3.78
C GLY A 426 11.25 30.11 4.27
N PHE A 427 11.19 29.78 5.55
CA PHE A 427 11.81 28.57 6.10
C PHE A 427 10.90 27.35 5.90
N PRO A 428 11.42 26.23 5.36
CA PRO A 428 10.64 25.02 5.19
C PRO A 428 10.40 24.34 6.54
N VAL A 429 9.15 24.01 6.83
CA VAL A 429 8.72 23.21 7.98
C VAL A 429 8.04 21.94 7.47
N ALA A 430 8.56 20.80 7.85
CA ALA A 430 7.97 19.50 7.53
C ALA A 430 6.84 19.17 8.51
N PRO A 431 5.57 19.09 8.09
CA PRO A 431 4.48 18.67 8.97
C PRO A 431 4.75 17.35 9.69
N ALA A 432 5.33 16.37 8.99
CA ALA A 432 5.62 15.05 9.55
C ALA A 432 6.61 15.09 10.73
N GLU A 433 7.58 16.00 10.74
CA GLU A 433 8.52 16.19 11.86
C GLU A 433 7.79 16.68 13.11
N VAL A 434 6.87 17.62 12.93
CA VAL A 434 6.06 18.18 14.01
C VAL A 434 5.06 17.15 14.52
N GLU A 435 4.43 16.41 13.61
CA GLU A 435 3.50 15.30 13.93
C GLU A 435 4.21 14.21 14.75
N ALA A 436 5.39 13.79 14.32
CA ALA A 436 6.17 12.76 15.02
C ALA A 436 6.48 13.18 16.47
N LEU A 437 6.90 14.43 16.68
CA LEU A 437 7.18 14.94 18.02
C LEU A 437 5.92 15.06 18.87
N LEU A 438 4.81 15.55 18.32
CA LEU A 438 3.55 15.65 19.05
C LEU A 438 3.03 14.28 19.52
N LEU A 439 3.24 13.22 18.74
CA LEU A 439 2.86 11.85 19.10
C LEU A 439 3.66 11.29 20.29
N GLU A 440 4.83 11.84 20.62
CA GLU A 440 5.61 11.48 21.82
C GLU A 440 4.98 12.03 23.12
N HIS A 441 4.10 13.02 23.02
CA HIS A 441 3.48 13.60 24.21
C HIS A 441 2.44 12.66 24.82
N PRO A 442 2.45 12.41 26.16
CA PRO A 442 1.56 11.42 26.80
C PRO A 442 0.07 11.65 26.58
N ALA A 443 -0.36 12.89 26.41
CA ALA A 443 -1.77 13.24 26.20
C ALA A 443 -2.24 13.05 24.73
N VAL A 444 -1.32 12.86 23.77
CA VAL A 444 -1.65 12.82 22.34
C VAL A 444 -1.88 11.37 21.88
N ARG A 445 -3.05 11.10 21.30
CA ARG A 445 -3.37 9.82 20.66
C ARG A 445 -3.06 9.82 19.17
N ASP A 446 -3.41 10.92 18.48
CA ASP A 446 -3.21 11.11 17.04
C ASP A 446 -3.08 12.60 16.75
N CYS A 447 -2.44 12.97 15.64
CA CYS A 447 -2.36 14.36 15.22
C CYS A 447 -2.17 14.50 13.71
N GLY A 448 -2.46 15.70 13.21
CA GLY A 448 -2.16 16.12 11.86
C GLY A 448 -1.76 17.59 11.84
N VAL A 449 -0.74 17.95 11.05
CA VAL A 449 -0.25 19.32 10.92
C VAL A 449 -0.46 19.80 9.48
N ILE A 450 -0.99 21.00 9.33
CA ILE A 450 -1.21 21.63 8.02
C ILE A 450 -0.65 23.06 8.00
N ALA A 451 -0.40 23.55 6.78
CA ALA A 451 -0.18 24.99 6.57
C ALA A 451 -1.49 25.76 6.71
N ARG A 452 -1.45 26.88 7.43
CA ARG A 452 -2.49 27.92 7.39
C ARG A 452 -1.88 29.22 6.90
N SER A 453 -2.66 29.97 6.13
CA SER A 453 -2.23 31.29 5.65
C SER A 453 -2.12 32.26 6.80
N ASP A 454 -1.03 33.05 6.83
CA ASP A 454 -0.78 34.10 7.81
C ASP A 454 -0.26 35.34 7.10
N PRO A 455 -0.83 36.54 7.34
CA PRO A 455 -0.43 37.77 6.66
C PRO A 455 1.02 38.18 6.89
N ALA A 456 1.60 37.82 8.05
CA ALA A 456 2.96 38.25 8.46
C ALA A 456 4.02 37.17 8.15
N ALA A 457 3.62 35.91 8.14
CA ALA A 457 4.55 34.78 7.96
C ALA A 457 4.41 34.07 6.61
N GLY A 458 3.38 34.40 5.81
CA GLY A 458 2.98 33.68 4.62
C GLY A 458 2.19 32.43 5.00
N GLU A 459 2.84 31.44 5.61
CA GLU A 459 2.20 30.24 6.16
C GLU A 459 2.68 30.00 7.60
N ILE A 460 1.79 29.42 8.42
CA ILE A 460 2.09 28.97 9.78
C ILE A 460 1.74 27.49 9.96
N PRO A 461 2.48 26.73 10.77
CA PRO A 461 2.09 25.38 11.15
C PRO A 461 0.92 25.41 12.12
N ALA A 462 -0.17 24.69 11.81
CA ALA A 462 -1.33 24.46 12.67
C ALA A 462 -1.48 22.99 12.97
N ALA A 463 -1.53 22.62 14.25
CA ALA A 463 -1.64 21.24 14.72
C ALA A 463 -3.07 20.91 15.14
N PHE A 464 -3.59 19.79 14.65
CA PHE A 464 -4.89 19.21 14.99
C PHE A 464 -4.63 17.94 15.79
N ILE A 465 -5.04 17.92 17.05
CA ILE A 465 -4.63 16.92 18.05
C ILE A 465 -5.84 16.16 18.54
N VAL A 466 -5.76 14.83 18.48
CA VAL A 466 -6.70 13.92 19.12
C VAL A 466 -6.12 13.48 20.45
N LEU A 467 -6.83 13.72 21.51
CA LEU A 467 -6.40 13.39 22.86
C LEU A 467 -6.61 11.90 23.19
N ARG A 468 -5.79 11.38 24.09
CA ARG A 468 -6.02 10.06 24.68
C ARG A 468 -7.24 10.11 25.60
N GLU A 469 -7.84 8.96 25.82
CA GLU A 469 -8.97 8.80 26.73
C GLU A 469 -8.59 9.29 28.16
N GLY A 470 -9.52 9.99 28.80
CA GLY A 470 -9.27 10.60 30.11
C GLY A 470 -8.55 11.95 30.09
N GLN A 471 -8.09 12.42 28.93
CA GLN A 471 -7.50 13.77 28.79
C GLN A 471 -8.57 14.79 28.41
N ALA A 472 -8.54 15.97 29.03
CA ALA A 472 -9.48 17.04 28.73
C ALA A 472 -8.83 18.15 27.90
N ALA A 473 -9.54 18.60 26.87
CA ALA A 473 -9.15 19.75 26.07
C ALA A 473 -9.23 21.02 26.93
N CYS A 474 -8.09 21.66 27.21
CA CYS A 474 -8.02 22.90 27.96
C CYS A 474 -6.81 23.73 27.55
N ASP A 475 -6.83 25.03 27.91
CA ASP A 475 -5.73 25.96 27.56
C ASP A 475 -4.42 25.58 28.25
N LYS A 476 -4.47 25.00 29.45
CA LYS A 476 -3.27 24.50 30.14
C LYS A 476 -2.59 23.42 29.30
N LEU A 477 -3.34 22.44 28.79
CA LEU A 477 -2.76 21.39 27.95
C LEU A 477 -2.22 21.94 26.62
N LYS A 478 -2.85 22.98 26.03
CA LYS A 478 -2.27 23.67 24.87
C LYS A 478 -0.92 24.28 25.19
N GLN A 479 -0.81 24.94 26.34
CA GLN A 479 0.46 25.53 26.79
C GLN A 479 1.52 24.46 27.05
N ASP A 480 1.16 23.36 27.70
CA ASP A 480 2.06 22.23 27.95
C ASP A 480 2.58 21.65 26.64
N LEU A 481 1.72 21.46 25.62
CA LEU A 481 2.10 21.02 24.29
C LEU A 481 3.03 22.03 23.58
N CYS A 482 2.75 23.33 23.70
CA CYS A 482 3.62 24.35 23.12
C CYS A 482 5.02 24.32 23.76
N VAL A 483 5.11 24.20 25.10
CA VAL A 483 6.38 24.08 25.81
C VAL A 483 7.10 22.80 25.40
N PHE A 484 6.39 21.67 25.37
CA PHE A 484 6.95 20.38 24.95
C PHE A 484 7.61 20.43 23.58
N VAL A 485 6.97 21.11 22.62
CA VAL A 485 7.51 21.29 21.27
C VAL A 485 8.63 22.32 21.26
N ALA A 486 8.50 23.40 22.00
CA ALA A 486 9.49 24.48 22.03
C ALA A 486 10.85 24.02 22.59
N ASP A 487 10.85 23.11 23.56
CA ASP A 487 12.06 22.53 24.14
C ASP A 487 12.82 21.61 23.15
N ARG A 488 12.17 21.17 22.04
CA ARG A 488 12.70 20.13 21.14
C ARG A 488 12.84 20.57 19.68
N LEU A 489 12.07 21.58 19.24
CA LEU A 489 12.12 22.10 17.86
C LEU A 489 12.45 23.58 17.84
N THR A 490 13.22 23.98 16.82
CA THR A 490 13.52 25.40 16.57
C THR A 490 12.24 26.20 16.37
N HIS A 491 12.28 27.48 16.78
CA HIS A 491 11.12 28.37 16.85
C HIS A 491 10.26 28.38 15.57
N TYR A 492 10.86 28.36 14.37
CA TYR A 492 10.10 28.42 13.12
C TYR A 492 9.33 27.12 12.79
N LYS A 493 9.68 25.98 13.41
CA LYS A 493 8.99 24.69 13.23
C LYS A 493 7.83 24.48 14.21
N GLN A 494 7.72 25.33 15.24
CA GLN A 494 6.71 25.16 16.28
C GLN A 494 5.31 25.50 15.76
N PRO A 495 4.27 24.72 16.09
CA PRO A 495 2.88 25.06 15.78
C PRO A 495 2.52 26.45 16.34
N ARG A 496 1.87 27.26 15.54
CA ARG A 496 1.34 28.58 15.94
C ARG A 496 -0.10 28.47 16.42
N GLU A 497 -0.77 27.42 15.98
CA GLU A 497 -2.14 27.13 16.37
C GLU A 497 -2.25 25.66 16.76
N ILE A 498 -2.99 25.38 17.84
CA ILE A 498 -3.32 24.02 18.30
C ILE A 498 -4.83 23.91 18.45
N TYR A 499 -5.41 22.91 17.79
CA TYR A 499 -6.82 22.57 17.82
C TYR A 499 -6.99 21.16 18.36
N PHE A 500 -7.92 20.96 19.31
CA PHE A 500 -8.34 19.63 19.72
C PHE A 500 -9.49 19.18 18.84
N VAL A 501 -9.40 17.95 18.30
CA VAL A 501 -10.35 17.36 17.38
C VAL A 501 -10.67 15.91 17.77
N ASP A 502 -11.82 15.41 17.36
CA ASP A 502 -12.22 14.03 17.67
C ASP A 502 -11.46 13.00 16.82
N SER A 503 -11.08 13.36 15.59
CA SER A 503 -10.35 12.49 14.67
C SER A 503 -9.55 13.27 13.64
N VAL A 504 -8.46 12.66 13.16
CA VAL A 504 -7.71 13.11 11.98
C VAL A 504 -8.13 12.27 10.77
N PRO A 505 -8.62 12.88 9.68
CA PRO A 505 -9.06 12.14 8.50
C PRO A 505 -7.86 11.44 7.83
N ARG A 506 -8.03 10.14 7.55
CA ARG A 506 -6.99 9.28 6.95
C ARG A 506 -7.55 8.43 5.81
N THR A 507 -6.67 8.04 4.90
CA THR A 507 -6.95 6.99 3.93
C THR A 507 -7.01 5.61 4.62
N ALA A 508 -7.54 4.59 3.93
CA ALA A 508 -7.50 3.21 4.41
C ALA A 508 -6.07 2.69 4.65
N SER A 509 -5.07 3.25 3.98
CA SER A 509 -3.64 2.97 4.20
C SER A 509 -3.01 3.82 5.33
N GLY A 510 -3.81 4.57 6.10
CA GLY A 510 -3.35 5.36 7.25
C GLY A 510 -2.76 6.73 6.93
N LYS A 511 -2.70 7.14 5.66
CA LYS A 511 -2.17 8.46 5.26
C LYS A 511 -3.13 9.58 5.63
N ILE A 512 -2.62 10.66 6.25
CA ILE A 512 -3.40 11.86 6.61
C ILE A 512 -3.95 12.53 5.34
N LEU A 513 -5.25 12.80 5.35
CA LEU A 513 -5.96 13.55 4.31
C LEU A 513 -5.92 15.05 4.64
N ARG A 514 -4.75 15.69 4.53
CA ARG A 514 -4.55 17.12 4.88
C ARG A 514 -5.50 18.05 4.14
N ARG A 515 -5.92 17.68 2.94
CA ARG A 515 -6.93 18.44 2.19
C ARG A 515 -8.27 18.48 2.92
N GLU A 516 -8.67 17.39 3.55
CA GLU A 516 -9.94 17.35 4.30
C GLU A 516 -9.81 18.13 5.62
N LEU A 517 -8.64 18.09 6.28
CA LEU A 517 -8.36 18.96 7.42
C LEU A 517 -8.45 20.46 7.05
N ARG A 518 -7.85 20.85 5.92
CA ARG A 518 -7.93 22.25 5.43
C ARG A 518 -9.35 22.71 5.14
N LYS A 519 -10.25 21.80 4.69
CA LYS A 519 -11.66 22.14 4.45
C LYS A 519 -12.47 22.31 5.75
N GLN A 520 -12.17 21.49 6.75
CA GLN A 520 -12.87 21.55 8.05
C GLN A 520 -12.44 22.77 8.86
N PHE A 521 -11.23 23.25 8.64
CA PHE A 521 -10.63 24.39 9.34
C PHE A 521 -9.98 25.34 8.33
N PRO A 522 -10.80 26.10 7.59
CA PRO A 522 -10.37 27.00 6.51
C PRO A 522 -9.52 28.19 6.99
#